data_5cd735862eb62fa319a75bdb00e30faf
#
_entry.id   5cd735862eb62fa319a75bdb00e30faf
#
_cell.length_a   1.000
_cell.length_b   1.000
_cell.length_c   1.000
_cell.angle_alpha   90.00
_cell.angle_beta   90.00
_cell.angle_gamma   90.00
#
_symmetry.space_group_name_H-M   'P 1'
#
loop_
_entity.id
_entity.type
_entity.pdbx_description
1 polymer ?
#
loop_
_entity_poly.entity_id
_entity_poly.type
_entity_poly.pdbx_seq_one_letter_code
_entity_poly.pdbx_strand_id
1 'polypeptide(L)'
;MVASDTSIPGHKFRSDPASLLRNLFLRAEDHLTDAELNLVAGVARENAETLLDHLQKLTQGIGCLVASDADADGCRAGNFQSGEDVSNLLWALSDFAGYAHGLLNMSGFAEASIESRKAKKAEAAVPKTGGARRG
;
A
#
# COMPACT_ATOMS: atom_id res chain seq x y z
N MET A 1 21.57 37.33 3.91
CA MET A 1 20.44 36.47 4.27
C MET A 1 20.01 35.79 2.98
N VAL A 2 20.50 34.58 2.71
CA VAL A 2 20.20 33.81 1.49
C VAL A 2 19.11 32.83 1.86
N ALA A 3 17.90 33.05 1.33
CA ALA A 3 16.79 32.10 1.45
C ALA A 3 17.13 30.87 0.62
N SER A 4 17.30 29.73 1.27
CA SER A 4 17.48 28.44 0.61
C SER A 4 16.14 28.05 -0.01
N ASP A 5 16.08 28.18 -1.34
CA ASP A 5 14.97 27.70 -2.16
C ASP A 5 15.07 26.16 -2.24
N THR A 6 14.36 25.47 -1.34
CA THR A 6 14.18 24.04 -1.35
C THR A 6 12.95 23.64 -2.18
N SER A 7 12.92 24.12 -3.44
CA SER A 7 11.95 23.61 -4.41
C SER A 7 12.38 22.22 -4.86
N ILE A 8 11.71 21.20 -4.30
CA ILE A 8 11.82 19.82 -4.76
C ILE A 8 11.24 19.74 -6.18
N PRO A 9 12.02 19.27 -7.19
CA PRO A 9 11.54 19.28 -8.58
C PRO A 9 10.30 18.40 -8.74
N GLY A 10 9.17 19.03 -9.08
CA GLY A 10 8.16 18.53 -10.02
C GLY A 10 7.49 17.17 -9.84
N HIS A 11 7.58 16.48 -8.71
CA HIS A 11 6.66 15.42 -8.42
C HIS A 11 5.31 16.03 -8.02
N LYS A 12 4.38 16.08 -8.99
CA LYS A 12 2.96 16.22 -8.68
C LYS A 12 2.63 15.10 -7.72
N PHE A 13 2.61 15.40 -6.42
CA PHE A 13 2.11 14.48 -5.40
C PHE A 13 0.68 14.14 -5.83
N ARG A 14 0.50 12.94 -6.35
CA ARG A 14 -0.83 12.37 -6.42
C ARG A 14 -1.30 12.32 -4.97
N SER A 15 -2.35 13.04 -4.68
CA SER A 15 -2.92 13.18 -3.33
C SER A 15 -3.65 11.91 -2.87
N ASP A 16 -3.22 10.73 -3.35
CA ASP A 16 -3.81 9.49 -2.89
C ASP A 16 -3.11 9.03 -1.58
N PRO A 17 -3.88 8.57 -0.59
CA PRO A 17 -3.36 8.15 0.71
C PRO A 17 -2.30 7.05 0.62
N ALA A 18 -2.39 6.17 -0.37
CA ALA A 18 -1.45 5.08 -0.59
C ALA A 18 -0.06 5.57 -0.98
N SER A 19 0.01 6.55 -1.88
CA SER A 19 1.25 7.21 -2.26
C SER A 19 1.89 7.97 -1.10
N LEU A 20 1.08 8.61 -0.26
CA LEU A 20 1.58 9.29 0.94
C LEU A 20 2.20 8.29 1.92
N LEU A 21 1.52 7.21 2.25
CA LEU A 21 2.02 6.16 3.15
C LEU A 21 3.31 5.54 2.63
N ARG A 22 3.36 5.20 1.34
CA ARG A 22 4.57 4.70 0.70
C ARG A 22 5.75 5.66 0.86
N ASN A 23 5.54 6.94 0.58
CA ASN A 23 6.60 7.94 0.65
C ASN A 23 7.09 8.13 2.10
N LEU A 24 6.19 8.11 3.08
CA LEU A 24 6.54 8.18 4.49
C LEU A 24 7.34 6.94 4.92
N PHE A 25 6.91 5.75 4.50
CA PHE A 25 7.62 4.51 4.79
C PHE A 25 9.04 4.53 4.20
N LEU A 26 9.20 4.86 2.91
CA LEU A 26 10.52 4.91 2.26
C LEU A 26 11.48 5.92 2.92
N ARG A 27 10.98 6.97 3.55
CA ARG A 27 11.80 7.91 4.32
C ARG A 27 12.19 7.37 5.71
N ALA A 28 11.36 6.52 6.30
CA ALA A 28 11.59 5.94 7.61
C ALA A 28 12.38 4.63 7.56
N GLU A 29 12.37 3.93 6.45
CA GLU A 29 12.87 2.57 6.25
C GLU A 29 14.28 2.35 6.78
N ASP A 30 15.21 3.27 6.49
CA ASP A 30 16.60 3.18 6.92
C ASP A 30 16.78 3.30 8.44
N HIS A 31 15.81 3.89 9.13
CA HIS A 31 15.83 4.11 10.58
C HIS A 31 15.11 3.01 11.36
N LEU A 32 14.35 2.15 10.68
CA LEU A 32 13.61 1.06 11.31
C LEU A 32 14.54 -0.13 11.61
N THR A 33 14.33 -0.76 12.75
CA THR A 33 14.97 -2.03 13.10
C THR A 33 14.37 -3.19 12.30
N ASP A 34 15.08 -4.33 12.24
CA ASP A 34 14.56 -5.54 11.58
C ASP A 34 13.25 -6.02 12.23
N ALA A 35 13.06 -5.82 13.54
CA ALA A 35 11.84 -6.15 14.26
C ALA A 35 10.67 -5.23 13.84
N GLU A 36 10.92 -3.93 13.73
CA GLU A 36 9.93 -2.96 13.27
C GLU A 36 9.56 -3.18 11.81
N LEU A 37 10.52 -3.50 10.94
CA LEU A 37 10.24 -3.86 9.56
C LEU A 37 9.37 -5.12 9.45
N ASN A 38 9.62 -6.16 10.26
CA ASN A 38 8.76 -7.36 10.32
C ASN A 38 7.35 -7.01 10.79
N LEU A 39 7.21 -6.13 11.78
CA LEU A 39 5.92 -5.65 12.25
C LEU A 39 5.17 -4.92 11.14
N VAL A 40 5.83 -3.99 10.44
CA VAL A 40 5.24 -3.25 9.32
C VAL A 40 4.81 -4.22 8.21
N ALA A 41 5.67 -5.18 7.83
CA ALA A 41 5.35 -6.15 6.81
C ALA A 41 4.09 -6.97 7.15
N GLY A 42 4.02 -7.50 8.39
CA GLY A 42 2.88 -8.29 8.85
C GLY A 42 1.59 -7.49 8.94
N VAL A 43 1.62 -6.35 9.67
CA VAL A 43 0.43 -5.52 9.90
C VAL A 43 -0.09 -4.90 8.61
N ALA A 44 0.79 -4.45 7.71
CA ALA A 44 0.36 -3.89 6.43
C ALA A 44 -0.31 -4.94 5.55
N ARG A 45 0.20 -6.16 5.52
CA ARG A 45 -0.39 -7.28 4.78
C ARG A 45 -1.76 -7.66 5.33
N GLU A 46 -1.86 -7.89 6.64
CA GLU A 46 -3.12 -8.26 7.29
C GLU A 46 -4.22 -7.21 7.07
N ASN A 47 -3.87 -5.93 7.21
CA ASN A 47 -4.83 -4.85 6.94
C ASN A 47 -5.23 -4.78 5.47
N ALA A 48 -4.31 -5.01 4.53
CA ALA A 48 -4.63 -5.04 3.11
C ALA A 48 -5.60 -6.19 2.77
N GLU A 49 -5.34 -7.39 3.28
CA GLU A 49 -6.20 -8.57 3.09
C GLU A 49 -7.59 -8.33 3.68
N THR A 50 -7.68 -7.74 4.87
CA THR A 50 -8.94 -7.36 5.51
C THR A 50 -9.72 -6.35 4.67
N LEU A 51 -9.05 -5.31 4.14
CA LEU A 51 -9.68 -4.32 3.27
C LEU A 51 -10.19 -4.93 1.97
N LEU A 52 -9.43 -5.86 1.36
CA LEU A 52 -9.85 -6.55 0.14
C LEU A 52 -11.06 -7.46 0.39
N ASP A 53 -11.11 -8.18 1.52
CA ASP A 53 -12.26 -8.98 1.93
C ASP A 53 -13.52 -8.11 2.13
N HIS A 54 -13.38 -6.98 2.82
CA HIS A 54 -14.48 -6.02 2.98
C HIS A 54 -14.93 -5.46 1.63
N LEU A 55 -14.00 -5.09 0.76
CA LEU A 55 -14.31 -4.56 -0.57
C LEU A 55 -15.08 -5.59 -1.41
N GLN A 56 -14.67 -6.86 -1.36
CA GLN A 56 -15.35 -7.96 -2.03
C GLN A 56 -16.79 -8.11 -1.54
N LYS A 57 -16.99 -8.15 -0.21
CA LYS A 57 -18.33 -8.29 0.40
C LYS A 57 -19.25 -7.12 0.06
N LEU A 58 -18.72 -5.88 0.12
CA LEU A 58 -19.47 -4.68 -0.26
C LEU A 58 -19.87 -4.74 -1.74
N THR A 59 -18.94 -5.07 -2.63
CA THR A 59 -19.21 -5.15 -4.08
C THR A 59 -20.25 -6.22 -4.40
N GLN A 60 -20.19 -7.39 -3.75
CA GLN A 60 -21.19 -8.45 -3.89
C GLN A 60 -22.56 -7.98 -3.40
N GLY A 61 -22.64 -7.34 -2.22
CA GLY A 61 -23.89 -6.82 -1.67
C GLY A 61 -24.53 -5.78 -2.59
N ILE A 62 -23.74 -4.85 -3.11
CA ILE A 62 -24.20 -3.84 -4.07
C ILE A 62 -24.67 -4.52 -5.37
N GLY A 63 -23.94 -5.50 -5.87
CA GLY A 63 -24.34 -6.26 -7.05
C GLY A 63 -25.70 -6.94 -6.90
N CYS A 64 -25.96 -7.55 -5.72
CA CYS A 64 -27.24 -8.15 -5.41
C CYS A 64 -28.38 -7.10 -5.37
N LEU A 65 -28.13 -5.92 -4.78
CA LEU A 65 -29.13 -4.84 -4.72
C LEU A 65 -29.47 -4.34 -6.13
N VAL A 66 -28.46 -4.09 -6.96
CA VAL A 66 -28.65 -3.63 -8.35
C VAL A 66 -29.41 -4.67 -9.18
N ALA A 67 -29.09 -5.97 -9.00
CA ALA A 67 -29.81 -7.04 -9.68
C ALA A 67 -31.27 -7.10 -9.24
N SER A 68 -31.55 -6.99 -7.94
CA SER A 68 -32.92 -6.97 -7.42
C SER A 68 -33.73 -5.77 -7.91
N ASP A 69 -33.11 -4.61 -8.07
CA ASP A 69 -33.78 -3.40 -8.58
C ASP A 69 -34.09 -3.50 -10.08
N ALA A 70 -33.30 -4.26 -10.84
CA ALA A 70 -33.57 -4.48 -12.27
C ALA A 70 -34.84 -5.31 -12.51
N ASP A 71 -35.20 -6.19 -11.54
CA ASP A 71 -36.36 -7.06 -11.61
C ASP A 71 -37.64 -6.44 -10.96
N ALA A 72 -37.50 -5.28 -10.29
CA ALA A 72 -38.58 -4.64 -9.56
C ALA A 72 -39.28 -3.57 -10.40
N ASP A 73 -40.58 -3.74 -10.65
CA ASP A 73 -41.45 -2.72 -11.27
C ASP A 73 -41.56 -1.48 -10.36
N GLY A 74 -40.66 -0.54 -10.50
CA GLY A 74 -40.86 0.84 -10.07
C GLY A 74 -40.34 1.27 -8.69
N CYS A 75 -39.73 0.45 -7.89
CA CYS A 75 -39.10 0.84 -6.63
C CYS A 75 -37.60 0.52 -6.63
N ARG A 76 -36.77 1.56 -6.70
CA ARG A 76 -35.32 1.38 -6.60
C ARG A 76 -34.91 1.28 -5.12
N ALA A 77 -34.17 0.23 -4.76
CA ALA A 77 -33.69 0.03 -3.40
C ALA A 77 -32.52 0.97 -3.10
N GLY A 78 -32.61 1.68 -1.98
CA GLY A 78 -31.53 2.43 -1.40
C GLY A 78 -31.27 3.81 -1.97
N ASN A 79 -30.11 4.36 -1.60
CA ASN A 79 -29.68 5.73 -1.90
C ASN A 79 -29.05 5.91 -3.30
N PHE A 80 -28.97 4.85 -4.13
CA PHE A 80 -28.38 4.92 -5.46
C PHE A 80 -29.37 5.34 -6.53
N GLN A 81 -30.06 6.45 -6.29
CA GLN A 81 -31.13 6.93 -7.18
C GLN A 81 -30.62 7.85 -8.29
N SER A 82 -29.40 8.35 -8.17
CA SER A 82 -28.78 9.24 -9.15
C SER A 82 -27.48 8.69 -9.70
N GLY A 83 -27.07 9.11 -10.89
CA GLY A 83 -25.77 8.80 -11.46
C GLY A 83 -24.60 9.34 -10.62
N GLU A 84 -24.85 10.40 -9.85
CA GLU A 84 -23.86 10.98 -8.94
C GLU A 84 -23.58 10.06 -7.75
N ASP A 85 -24.61 9.46 -7.15
CA ASP A 85 -24.45 8.51 -6.05
C ASP A 85 -23.67 7.28 -6.47
N VAL A 86 -23.96 6.75 -7.66
CA VAL A 86 -23.21 5.62 -8.24
C VAL A 86 -21.74 6.00 -8.49
N SER A 87 -21.49 7.19 -9.02
CA SER A 87 -20.14 7.68 -9.27
C SER A 87 -19.36 7.82 -7.96
N ASN A 88 -19.95 8.40 -6.93
CA ASN A 88 -19.33 8.57 -5.61
C ASN A 88 -19.01 7.22 -4.98
N LEU A 89 -19.90 6.23 -5.10
CA LEU A 89 -19.64 4.88 -4.64
C LEU A 89 -18.43 4.24 -5.36
N LEU A 90 -18.40 4.33 -6.70
CA LEU A 90 -17.31 3.78 -7.49
C LEU A 90 -15.97 4.43 -7.14
N TRP A 91 -15.94 5.75 -6.90
CA TRP A 91 -14.75 6.45 -6.43
C TRP A 91 -14.31 5.94 -5.05
N ALA A 92 -15.24 5.79 -4.10
CA ALA A 92 -14.93 5.26 -2.78
C ALA A 92 -14.35 3.82 -2.85
N LEU A 93 -14.94 2.95 -3.66
CA LEU A 93 -14.43 1.59 -3.87
C LEU A 93 -13.02 1.59 -4.49
N SER A 94 -12.79 2.50 -5.45
CA SER A 94 -11.47 2.68 -6.07
C SER A 94 -10.43 3.16 -5.05
N ASP A 95 -10.80 4.08 -4.17
CA ASP A 95 -9.90 4.58 -3.12
C ASP A 95 -9.54 3.49 -2.12
N PHE A 96 -10.50 2.67 -1.69
CA PHE A 96 -10.23 1.50 -0.83
C PHE A 96 -9.29 0.49 -1.50
N ALA A 97 -9.52 0.18 -2.77
CA ALA A 97 -8.63 -0.71 -3.52
C ALA A 97 -7.21 -0.12 -3.64
N GLY A 98 -7.11 1.18 -3.91
CA GLY A 98 -5.85 1.91 -3.94
C GLY A 98 -5.12 1.87 -2.60
N TYR A 99 -5.84 2.03 -1.50
CA TYR A 99 -5.29 1.97 -0.15
C TYR A 99 -4.76 0.57 0.19
N ALA A 100 -5.54 -0.48 -0.09
CA ALA A 100 -5.11 -1.87 0.10
C ALA A 100 -3.84 -2.17 -0.72
N HIS A 101 -3.78 -1.73 -1.98
CA HIS A 101 -2.60 -1.86 -2.82
C HIS A 101 -1.38 -1.12 -2.24
N GLY A 102 -1.58 0.08 -1.68
CA GLY A 102 -0.52 0.83 -0.99
C GLY A 102 0.06 0.08 0.21
N LEU A 103 -0.79 -0.55 1.01
CA LEU A 103 -0.38 -1.38 2.14
C LEU A 103 0.39 -2.63 1.69
N LEU A 104 -0.05 -3.33 0.64
CA LEU A 104 0.68 -4.46 0.07
C LEU A 104 2.07 -4.07 -0.42
N ASN A 105 2.18 -2.93 -1.09
CA ASN A 105 3.48 -2.41 -1.52
C ASN A 105 4.39 -2.11 -0.32
N MET A 106 3.86 -1.49 0.74
CA MET A 106 4.61 -1.21 1.96
C MET A 106 5.10 -2.49 2.64
N SER A 107 4.25 -3.53 2.72
CA SER A 107 4.64 -4.86 3.20
C SER A 107 5.80 -5.43 2.37
N GLY A 108 5.67 -5.42 1.03
CA GLY A 108 6.70 -5.92 0.13
C GLY A 108 8.04 -5.17 0.24
N PHE A 109 8.02 -3.85 0.39
CA PHE A 109 9.23 -3.07 0.62
C PHE A 109 9.89 -3.41 1.96
N ALA A 110 9.12 -3.57 3.03
CA ALA A 110 9.65 -3.96 4.33
C ALA A 110 10.33 -5.35 4.27
N GLU A 111 9.70 -6.32 3.61
CA GLU A 111 10.29 -7.64 3.38
C GLU A 111 11.60 -7.57 2.57
N ALA A 112 11.60 -6.81 1.48
CA ALA A 112 12.79 -6.63 0.64
C ALA A 112 13.96 -6.00 1.42
N SER A 113 13.66 -5.05 2.31
CA SER A 113 14.67 -4.44 3.17
C SER A 113 15.27 -5.43 4.17
N ILE A 114 14.44 -6.26 4.78
CA ILE A 114 14.88 -7.31 5.69
C ILE A 114 15.81 -8.28 4.95
N GLU A 115 15.42 -8.75 3.79
CA GLU A 115 16.24 -9.68 2.99
C GLU A 115 17.56 -9.05 2.56
N SER A 116 17.55 -7.79 2.12
CA SER A 116 18.75 -7.04 1.78
C SER A 116 19.72 -6.93 2.97
N ARG A 117 19.19 -6.63 4.16
CA ARG A 117 20.01 -6.55 5.39
C ARG A 117 20.58 -7.91 5.79
N LYS A 118 19.82 -9.00 5.66
CA LYS A 118 20.30 -10.37 5.90
C LYS A 118 21.43 -10.73 4.93
N ALA A 119 21.27 -10.44 3.65
CA ALA A 119 22.29 -10.70 2.64
C ALA A 119 23.60 -9.96 2.93
N LYS A 120 23.53 -8.67 3.28
CA LYS A 120 24.70 -7.88 3.67
C LYS A 120 25.40 -8.44 4.92
N LYS A 121 24.61 -8.88 5.93
CA LYS A 121 25.18 -9.51 7.14
C LYS A 121 25.88 -10.84 6.82
N ALA A 122 25.30 -11.66 5.94
CA ALA A 122 25.90 -12.93 5.51
C ALA A 122 27.21 -12.70 4.73
N GLU A 123 27.24 -11.74 3.83
CA GLU A 123 28.45 -11.37 3.06
C GLU A 123 29.59 -10.88 3.98
N ALA A 124 29.23 -10.05 4.98
CA ALA A 124 30.19 -9.55 5.95
C ALA A 124 30.77 -10.65 6.88
N ALA A 125 30.01 -11.74 7.07
CA ALA A 125 30.43 -12.88 7.91
C ALA A 125 31.34 -13.87 7.19
N VAL A 126 31.50 -13.79 5.86
CA VAL A 126 32.46 -14.64 5.11
C VAL A 126 33.89 -14.19 5.42
N PRO A 127 34.72 -15.03 6.05
CA PRO A 127 36.09 -14.66 6.32
C PRO A 127 36.83 -14.41 4.99
N LYS A 128 37.44 -13.25 4.85
CA LYS A 128 38.34 -12.96 3.74
C LYS A 128 39.53 -13.92 3.88
N THR A 129 39.41 -15.07 3.20
CA THR A 129 40.55 -16.00 3.08
C THR A 129 41.68 -15.24 2.42
N GLY A 130 42.66 -14.84 3.27
CA GLY A 130 43.79 -14.07 2.88
C GLY A 130 44.53 -14.79 1.77
N GLY A 131 44.76 -14.09 0.67
CA GLY A 131 45.70 -14.50 -0.34
C GLY A 131 47.07 -14.70 0.31
N ALA A 132 47.39 -15.96 0.62
CA ALA A 132 48.75 -16.34 0.95
C ALA A 132 49.61 -16.05 -0.28
N ARG A 133 50.27 -14.92 -0.28
CA ARG A 133 51.36 -14.57 -1.20
C ARG A 133 52.44 -15.62 -1.01
N ARG A 134 52.54 -16.55 -1.96
CA ARG A 134 53.76 -17.37 -2.10
C ARG A 134 54.86 -16.43 -2.60
N GLY A 135 55.87 -16.19 -1.74
CA GLY A 135 57.18 -15.69 -2.09
C GLY A 135 58.02 -16.81 -2.68
#